data_b86a41deae31593a3914beafeb5a00b0
#
_entry.id   b86a41deae31593a3914beafeb5a00b0
#
_cell.length_a   1.000
_cell.length_b   1.000
_cell.length_c   1.000
_cell.angle_alpha   90.00
_cell.angle_beta   90.00
_cell.angle_gamma   90.00
#
_symmetry.space_group_name_H-M   'P 1'
#
loop_
_entity.id
_entity.type
_entity.pdbx_description
1 polymer ?
#
loop_
_entity_poly.entity_id
_entity_poly.type
_entity_poly.pdbx_seq_one_letter_code
_entity_poly.pdbx_strand_id
1 'polypeptide(L)'
;MALNMETNYCGFRCENPFFLASSPVSATGEMIGRAFELGWAGAVTKSISYLQDELNVSLSPRMLPVSTAGAKGVTGMGNIDFVMDKTVDAAFADFAQVKKNYPEKMLIISVKAQYLEREWKSLARKAEDAGADALELCLSCIDSEAGVMLCQEKELMQQVIRWVKEEIQIPVIAKLSIHVNDVGKMAQYAAEAGADGVTGINSIHGIGPVNADTMVHMPDIMGQSAPMGLSGAFIKPMAQHCIYKMAKAAKEQKFDISAVGGICNGQDALEYLLLGADTLQSATAVMYQGYGIIRPMMAYLQKFMEEKGYQSLDEFRGYSLEHMAPAARNLSLKQQLAAKVKEETCIGCGRCVTSCQDGGKQAISLEKDKKKAFVHIEKCTGCGLCQIVCPVKAIDMEQTVR
;
A
#
# COMPACT_ATOMS: atom_id res chain seq x y z
N MET A 1 -6.16 -31.74 -3.15
CA MET A 1 -5.15 -31.22 -4.10
C MET A 1 -4.40 -30.12 -3.37
N ALA A 2 -3.11 -29.89 -3.68
CA ALA A 2 -2.38 -28.76 -3.11
C ALA A 2 -2.97 -27.46 -3.66
N LEU A 3 -3.18 -26.45 -2.80
CA LEU A 3 -3.68 -25.14 -3.22
C LEU A 3 -2.64 -24.44 -4.09
N ASN A 4 -3.08 -23.82 -5.17
CA ASN A 4 -2.22 -23.05 -6.06
C ASN A 4 -2.19 -21.59 -5.64
N MET A 5 -1.06 -21.14 -5.06
CA MET A 5 -0.80 -19.76 -4.66
C MET A 5 -0.07 -18.95 -5.75
N GLU A 6 0.18 -19.55 -6.89
CA GLU A 6 0.90 -18.91 -7.99
C GLU A 6 0.13 -17.71 -8.57
N THR A 7 0.89 -16.76 -9.08
CA THR A 7 0.37 -15.61 -9.83
C THR A 7 1.30 -15.31 -11.00
N ASN A 8 0.76 -14.67 -12.03
CA ASN A 8 1.56 -14.10 -13.12
C ASN A 8 1.66 -12.59 -12.93
N TYR A 9 2.85 -12.03 -13.15
CA TYR A 9 3.08 -10.60 -13.09
C TYR A 9 4.06 -10.17 -14.16
N CYS A 10 3.65 -9.30 -15.07
CA CYS A 10 4.42 -8.83 -16.22
C CYS A 10 5.08 -9.98 -17.02
N GLY A 11 4.34 -11.08 -17.21
CA GLY A 11 4.80 -12.27 -17.93
C GLY A 11 5.67 -13.24 -17.12
N PHE A 12 6.02 -12.93 -15.87
CA PHE A 12 6.76 -13.81 -14.99
C PHE A 12 5.81 -14.62 -14.07
N ARG A 13 6.05 -15.94 -13.96
CA ARG A 13 5.30 -16.82 -13.08
C ARG A 13 5.92 -16.85 -11.69
N CYS A 14 5.18 -16.36 -10.69
CA CYS A 14 5.59 -16.29 -9.30
C CYS A 14 4.92 -17.39 -8.47
N GLU A 15 5.66 -18.03 -7.58
CA GLU A 15 5.15 -19.13 -6.73
C GLU A 15 4.08 -18.71 -5.71
N ASN A 16 4.01 -17.41 -5.40
CA ASN A 16 3.00 -16.78 -4.56
C ASN A 16 2.98 -15.26 -4.83
N PRO A 17 1.97 -14.50 -4.36
CA PRO A 17 1.84 -13.08 -4.69
C PRO A 17 2.73 -12.14 -3.86
N PHE A 18 3.53 -12.62 -2.89
CA PHE A 18 4.21 -11.75 -1.92
C PHE A 18 5.60 -11.32 -2.37
N PHE A 19 5.81 -10.00 -2.34
CA PHE A 19 7.05 -9.34 -2.74
C PHE A 19 7.56 -8.39 -1.64
N LEU A 20 8.87 -8.23 -1.53
CA LEU A 20 9.44 -7.10 -0.82
C LEU A 20 9.22 -5.81 -1.63
N ALA A 21 8.75 -4.76 -0.98
CA ALA A 21 8.63 -3.45 -1.59
C ALA A 21 9.98 -2.73 -1.67
N SER A 22 10.14 -1.87 -2.68
CA SER A 22 11.27 -0.94 -2.78
C SER A 22 11.38 -0.07 -1.53
N SER A 23 12.33 -0.40 -0.65
CA SER A 23 12.48 0.21 0.68
C SER A 23 13.77 -0.30 1.34
N PRO A 24 14.14 0.14 2.55
CA PRO A 24 15.30 -0.41 3.27
C PRO A 24 15.33 -1.93 3.41
N VAL A 25 14.19 -2.62 3.40
CA VAL A 25 14.14 -4.10 3.54
C VAL A 25 14.67 -4.85 2.31
N SER A 26 14.91 -4.15 1.20
CA SER A 26 15.44 -4.68 -0.05
C SER A 26 16.68 -3.91 -0.55
N ALA A 27 17.45 -3.34 0.39
CA ALA A 27 18.57 -2.48 0.06
C ALA A 27 19.86 -3.23 -0.32
N THR A 28 19.96 -4.53 -0.03
CA THR A 28 21.14 -5.33 -0.35
C THR A 28 20.76 -6.72 -0.86
N GLY A 29 21.67 -7.33 -1.63
CA GLY A 29 21.47 -8.69 -2.11
C GLY A 29 21.35 -9.72 -0.99
N GLU A 30 22.13 -9.55 0.11
CA GLU A 30 22.02 -10.40 1.29
C GLU A 30 20.63 -10.33 1.93
N MET A 31 20.06 -9.13 2.06
CA MET A 31 18.73 -8.93 2.62
C MET A 31 17.65 -9.61 1.78
N ILE A 32 17.74 -9.45 0.45
CA ILE A 32 16.81 -10.07 -0.51
C ILE A 32 16.96 -11.60 -0.47
N GLY A 33 18.18 -12.12 -0.44
CA GLY A 33 18.44 -13.56 -0.34
C GLY A 33 17.80 -14.18 0.90
N ARG A 34 17.97 -13.57 2.07
CA ARG A 34 17.31 -14.02 3.31
C ARG A 34 15.77 -14.04 3.21
N ALA A 35 15.20 -13.08 2.48
CA ALA A 35 13.76 -13.07 2.26
C ALA A 35 13.32 -14.21 1.32
N PHE A 36 14.04 -14.45 0.23
CA PHE A 36 13.78 -15.55 -0.70
C PHE A 36 13.84 -16.92 -0.01
N GLU A 37 14.82 -17.13 0.87
CA GLU A 37 14.92 -18.35 1.70
C GLU A 37 13.72 -18.55 2.64
N LEU A 38 13.01 -17.49 3.00
CA LEU A 38 11.79 -17.56 3.82
C LEU A 38 10.50 -17.71 3.00
N GLY A 39 10.60 -17.73 1.65
CA GLY A 39 9.48 -18.01 0.76
C GLY A 39 8.88 -16.79 0.06
N TRP A 40 9.52 -15.60 0.13
CA TRP A 40 9.11 -14.48 -0.71
C TRP A 40 9.32 -14.82 -2.18
N ALA A 41 8.32 -14.58 -3.02
CA ALA A 41 8.36 -14.92 -4.45
C ALA A 41 9.16 -13.92 -5.28
N GLY A 42 9.21 -12.68 -4.82
CA GLY A 42 9.94 -11.62 -5.51
C GLY A 42 10.36 -10.49 -4.59
N ALA A 43 11.17 -9.60 -5.14
CA ALA A 43 11.61 -8.39 -4.47
C ALA A 43 11.75 -7.24 -5.45
N VAL A 44 11.31 -6.05 -5.03
CA VAL A 44 11.64 -4.78 -5.68
C VAL A 44 12.79 -4.17 -4.89
N THR A 45 13.93 -3.93 -5.52
CA THR A 45 15.10 -3.38 -4.87
C THR A 45 14.85 -1.96 -4.35
N LYS A 46 15.58 -1.52 -3.33
CA LYS A 46 15.63 -0.10 -3.00
C LYS A 46 16.11 0.68 -4.23
N SER A 47 15.48 1.82 -4.50
CA SER A 47 15.71 2.58 -5.74
C SER A 47 17.16 3.01 -5.89
N ILE A 48 17.75 2.71 -7.05
CA ILE A 48 19.11 3.10 -7.46
C ILE A 48 19.02 4.44 -8.20
N SER A 49 19.97 5.34 -7.95
CA SER A 49 20.01 6.65 -8.60
C SER A 49 21.46 7.15 -8.70
N TYR A 50 21.73 8.00 -9.68
CA TYR A 50 22.96 8.80 -9.73
C TYR A 50 22.97 9.95 -8.72
N LEU A 51 21.83 10.22 -8.08
CA LEU A 51 21.63 11.32 -7.11
C LEU A 51 21.85 10.90 -5.65
N GLN A 52 22.46 9.73 -5.38
CA GLN A 52 22.60 9.22 -4.01
C GLN A 52 23.32 10.19 -3.09
N ASP A 53 24.36 10.87 -3.56
CA ASP A 53 25.15 11.81 -2.78
C ASP A 53 24.41 13.12 -2.47
N GLU A 54 23.42 13.47 -3.30
CA GLU A 54 22.58 14.67 -3.12
C GLU A 54 21.35 14.38 -2.25
N LEU A 55 20.69 13.22 -2.49
CA LEU A 55 19.42 12.87 -1.86
C LEU A 55 19.57 12.25 -0.47
N ASN A 56 20.65 11.49 -0.24
CA ASN A 56 20.92 10.81 1.03
C ASN A 56 21.94 11.54 1.89
N VAL A 57 21.96 12.87 1.82
CA VAL A 57 22.78 13.68 2.72
C VAL A 57 22.60 13.16 4.15
N SER A 58 23.63 13.28 4.99
CA SER A 58 23.75 12.75 6.37
C SER A 58 22.55 13.08 7.28
N LEU A 59 21.34 12.67 6.87
CA LEU A 59 20.11 12.86 7.62
C LEU A 59 20.01 11.78 8.72
N SER A 60 19.83 12.19 9.95
CA SER A 60 19.65 11.29 11.08
C SER A 60 18.83 11.99 12.18
N PRO A 61 17.76 11.37 12.68
CA PRO A 61 17.18 10.10 12.26
C PRO A 61 16.44 10.21 10.93
N ARG A 62 16.53 9.17 10.07
CA ARG A 62 15.78 9.10 8.78
C ARG A 62 14.36 8.59 8.94
N MET A 63 14.03 7.95 10.05
CA MET A 63 12.75 7.30 10.28
C MET A 63 12.14 7.70 11.61
N LEU A 64 10.83 7.90 11.61
CA LEU A 64 10.04 8.27 12.78
C LEU A 64 8.84 7.35 12.94
N PRO A 65 8.51 6.93 14.18
CA PRO A 65 7.27 6.22 14.43
C PRO A 65 6.07 7.17 14.23
N VAL A 66 5.01 6.66 13.61
CA VAL A 66 3.72 7.34 13.50
C VAL A 66 2.68 6.52 14.25
N SER A 67 1.96 7.18 15.17
CA SER A 67 0.85 6.59 15.91
C SER A 67 -0.41 7.43 15.69
N THR A 68 -1.51 6.77 15.43
CA THR A 68 -2.83 7.43 15.36
C THR A 68 -3.42 7.59 16.75
N ALA A 69 -4.17 8.66 16.98
CA ALA A 69 -4.83 8.91 18.26
C ALA A 69 -5.68 7.70 18.68
N GLY A 70 -5.48 7.25 19.92
CA GLY A 70 -6.21 6.10 20.49
C GLY A 70 -5.66 4.72 20.12
N ALA A 71 -4.66 4.62 19.24
CA ALA A 71 -3.99 3.36 18.95
C ALA A 71 -3.00 2.99 20.05
N LYS A 72 -2.98 1.69 20.40
CA LYS A 72 -1.92 1.15 21.26
C LYS A 72 -0.74 0.74 20.37
N GLY A 73 0.34 1.53 20.42
CA GLY A 73 1.56 1.26 19.67
C GLY A 73 1.71 2.02 18.36
N VAL A 74 2.76 1.70 17.63
CA VAL A 74 3.12 2.33 16.36
C VAL A 74 2.26 1.76 15.24
N THR A 75 1.57 2.61 14.50
CA THR A 75 0.69 2.21 13.39
C THR A 75 1.30 2.46 12.01
N GLY A 76 2.44 3.15 11.96
CA GLY A 76 3.12 3.46 10.72
C GLY A 76 4.46 4.13 10.95
N MET A 77 5.07 4.58 9.87
CA MET A 77 6.38 5.18 9.83
C MET A 77 6.38 6.43 8.94
N GLY A 78 7.01 7.49 9.39
CA GLY A 78 7.47 8.59 8.55
C GLY A 78 8.93 8.37 8.18
N ASN A 79 9.32 8.67 6.94
CA ASN A 79 10.70 8.53 6.49
C ASN A 79 11.12 9.64 5.54
N ILE A 80 12.42 9.97 5.59
CA ILE A 80 13.15 10.84 4.66
C ILE A 80 14.31 10.07 4.02
N ASP A 81 14.09 8.79 3.72
CA ASP A 81 15.08 7.86 3.19
C ASP A 81 14.76 7.60 1.71
N PHE A 82 15.46 8.28 0.80
CA PHE A 82 15.03 8.42 -0.59
C PHE A 82 15.55 7.33 -1.52
N VAL A 83 16.87 7.12 -1.59
CA VAL A 83 17.52 6.20 -2.53
C VAL A 83 18.53 5.31 -1.81
N MET A 84 19.13 4.38 -2.54
CA MET A 84 20.17 3.50 -2.02
C MET A 84 21.45 4.28 -1.70
N ASP A 85 22.14 3.89 -0.63
CA ASP A 85 23.41 4.51 -0.21
C ASP A 85 24.65 3.98 -1.00
N LYS A 86 24.48 2.87 -1.78
CA LYS A 86 25.55 2.31 -2.62
C LYS A 86 25.71 3.09 -3.91
N THR A 87 26.91 3.11 -4.45
CA THR A 87 27.13 3.59 -5.82
C THR A 87 26.33 2.75 -6.82
N VAL A 88 25.97 3.35 -7.96
CA VAL A 88 25.19 2.69 -9.02
C VAL A 88 25.80 1.35 -9.41
N ASP A 89 27.10 1.32 -9.72
CA ASP A 89 27.77 0.09 -10.18
C ASP A 89 27.84 -0.99 -9.09
N ALA A 90 28.09 -0.60 -7.84
CA ALA A 90 28.10 -1.54 -6.72
C ALA A 90 26.70 -2.13 -6.45
N ALA A 91 25.64 -1.35 -6.63
CA ALA A 91 24.27 -1.81 -6.48
C ALA A 91 23.90 -2.84 -7.55
N PHE A 92 24.17 -2.54 -8.83
CA PHE A 92 23.87 -3.47 -9.92
C PHE A 92 24.68 -4.77 -9.81
N ALA A 93 25.97 -4.69 -9.42
CA ALA A 93 26.80 -5.88 -9.19
C ALA A 93 26.24 -6.78 -8.05
N ASP A 94 25.75 -6.17 -6.97
CA ASP A 94 25.12 -6.88 -5.85
C ASP A 94 23.84 -7.60 -6.30
N PHE A 95 22.99 -6.94 -7.07
CA PHE A 95 21.73 -7.51 -7.56
C PHE A 95 21.91 -8.54 -8.69
N ALA A 96 22.90 -8.40 -9.52
CA ALA A 96 23.28 -9.44 -10.49
C ALA A 96 23.67 -10.75 -9.76
N GLN A 97 24.33 -10.66 -8.62
CA GLN A 97 24.63 -11.83 -7.81
C GLN A 97 23.37 -12.46 -7.19
N VAL A 98 22.39 -11.64 -6.77
CA VAL A 98 21.07 -12.15 -6.31
C VAL A 98 20.41 -12.98 -7.40
N LYS A 99 20.30 -12.43 -8.61
CA LYS A 99 19.63 -13.13 -9.72
C LYS A 99 20.33 -14.43 -10.10
N LYS A 100 21.66 -14.43 -10.05
CA LYS A 100 22.46 -15.65 -10.27
C LYS A 100 22.19 -16.72 -9.21
N ASN A 101 22.01 -16.33 -7.94
CA ASN A 101 21.78 -17.26 -6.83
C ASN A 101 20.33 -17.75 -6.74
N TYR A 102 19.36 -16.96 -7.21
CA TYR A 102 17.93 -17.22 -7.13
C TYR A 102 17.25 -16.99 -8.50
N PRO A 103 17.61 -17.78 -9.53
CA PRO A 103 17.14 -17.55 -10.90
C PRO A 103 15.61 -17.71 -11.05
N GLU A 104 14.97 -18.47 -10.18
CA GLU A 104 13.51 -18.73 -10.16
C GLU A 104 12.71 -17.64 -9.47
N LYS A 105 13.37 -16.76 -8.70
CA LYS A 105 12.71 -15.66 -7.99
C LYS A 105 12.64 -14.41 -8.85
N MET A 106 11.52 -13.69 -8.79
CA MET A 106 11.37 -12.45 -9.53
C MET A 106 12.15 -11.32 -8.87
N LEU A 107 13.16 -10.79 -9.56
CA LEU A 107 13.93 -9.63 -9.13
C LEU A 107 13.55 -8.42 -9.99
N ILE A 108 12.88 -7.45 -9.37
CA ILE A 108 12.54 -6.16 -9.98
C ILE A 108 13.55 -5.13 -9.50
N ILE A 109 14.31 -4.53 -10.40
CA ILE A 109 15.21 -3.44 -10.04
C ILE A 109 14.44 -2.12 -10.10
N SER A 110 14.44 -1.36 -8.99
CA SER A 110 13.83 -0.03 -8.93
C SER A 110 14.89 1.04 -9.20
N VAL A 111 14.59 1.97 -10.10
CA VAL A 111 15.47 3.09 -10.45
C VAL A 111 14.76 4.42 -10.33
N LYS A 112 15.55 5.47 -10.07
CA LYS A 112 15.13 6.86 -10.05
C LYS A 112 16.18 7.72 -10.75
N ALA A 113 15.73 8.64 -11.59
CA ALA A 113 16.56 9.69 -12.18
C ALA A 113 15.76 11.00 -12.22
N GLN A 114 16.43 12.09 -12.55
CA GLN A 114 15.80 13.35 -12.93
C GLN A 114 15.20 13.24 -14.35
N TYR A 115 14.52 14.27 -14.82
CA TYR A 115 13.94 14.28 -16.17
C TYR A 115 15.05 14.44 -17.23
N LEU A 116 15.97 13.46 -17.28
CA LEU A 116 17.13 13.40 -18.16
C LEU A 116 17.18 12.05 -18.87
N GLU A 117 16.92 12.03 -20.17
CA GLU A 117 16.86 10.81 -21.01
C GLU A 117 18.08 9.89 -20.81
N ARG A 118 19.29 10.47 -20.84
CA ARG A 118 20.54 9.71 -20.69
C ARG A 118 20.63 8.91 -19.41
N GLU A 119 20.09 9.44 -18.30
CA GLU A 119 20.16 8.78 -16.99
C GLU A 119 19.17 7.61 -16.93
N TRP A 120 17.93 7.83 -17.39
CA TRP A 120 16.92 6.77 -17.44
C TRP A 120 17.37 5.62 -18.34
N LYS A 121 17.87 5.90 -19.55
CA LYS A 121 18.39 4.88 -20.47
C LYS A 121 19.59 4.14 -19.88
N SER A 122 20.53 4.86 -19.26
CA SER A 122 21.71 4.24 -18.62
C SER A 122 21.34 3.30 -17.48
N LEU A 123 20.44 3.73 -16.56
CA LEU A 123 19.99 2.90 -15.45
C LEU A 123 19.18 1.70 -15.94
N ALA A 124 18.35 1.88 -16.96
CA ALA A 124 17.55 0.81 -17.55
C ALA A 124 18.45 -0.29 -18.16
N ARG A 125 19.44 0.07 -18.98
CA ARG A 125 20.38 -0.88 -19.56
C ARG A 125 21.16 -1.64 -18.48
N LYS A 126 21.67 -0.93 -17.46
CA LYS A 126 22.38 -1.58 -16.35
C LYS A 126 21.49 -2.56 -15.58
N ALA A 127 20.18 -2.29 -15.45
CA ALA A 127 19.24 -3.19 -14.81
C ALA A 127 19.03 -4.47 -15.63
N GLU A 128 18.84 -4.34 -16.94
CA GLU A 128 18.74 -5.49 -17.85
C GLU A 128 20.03 -6.31 -17.88
N ASP A 129 21.19 -5.65 -17.98
CA ASP A 129 22.52 -6.30 -17.95
C ASP A 129 22.77 -7.03 -16.62
N ALA A 130 22.23 -6.54 -15.52
CA ALA A 130 22.27 -7.21 -14.20
C ALA A 130 21.33 -8.41 -14.10
N GLY A 131 20.51 -8.68 -15.12
CA GLY A 131 19.59 -9.81 -15.20
C GLY A 131 18.27 -9.58 -14.45
N ALA A 132 17.83 -8.33 -14.28
CA ALA A 132 16.52 -8.04 -13.73
C ALA A 132 15.40 -8.68 -14.58
N ASP A 133 14.36 -9.20 -13.93
CA ASP A 133 13.17 -9.73 -14.61
C ASP A 133 12.22 -8.62 -15.05
N ALA A 134 12.26 -7.46 -14.37
CA ALA A 134 11.52 -6.25 -14.72
C ALA A 134 12.21 -5.02 -14.12
N LEU A 135 11.87 -3.84 -14.64
CA LEU A 135 12.34 -2.56 -14.15
C LEU A 135 11.20 -1.73 -13.58
N GLU A 136 11.28 -1.34 -12.28
CA GLU A 136 10.34 -0.39 -11.68
C GLU A 136 10.88 1.05 -11.78
N LEU A 137 10.10 1.94 -12.38
CA LEU A 137 10.41 3.37 -12.48
C LEU A 137 9.79 4.11 -11.29
N CYS A 138 10.61 4.66 -10.40
CA CYS A 138 10.16 5.50 -9.29
C CYS A 138 9.84 6.91 -9.79
N LEU A 139 8.62 7.11 -10.31
CA LEU A 139 8.13 8.36 -10.89
C LEU A 139 7.47 9.30 -9.88
N SER A 140 7.40 8.87 -8.62
CA SER A 140 6.62 9.51 -7.55
C SER A 140 7.48 10.29 -6.54
N CYS A 141 8.72 10.57 -6.85
CA CYS A 141 9.55 11.53 -6.12
C CYS A 141 9.57 12.86 -6.87
N ILE A 142 9.67 13.97 -6.14
CA ILE A 142 9.79 15.29 -6.77
C ILE A 142 11.09 15.34 -7.57
N ASP A 143 10.95 15.70 -8.83
CA ASP A 143 12.07 16.00 -9.71
C ASP A 143 12.55 17.43 -9.43
N SER A 144 13.87 17.63 -9.25
CA SER A 144 14.40 18.92 -8.88
C SER A 144 14.40 19.93 -10.04
N GLU A 145 14.44 19.46 -11.28
CA GLU A 145 14.39 20.31 -12.45
C GLU A 145 12.96 20.62 -12.87
N ALA A 146 12.09 19.60 -12.89
CA ALA A 146 10.68 19.79 -13.24
C ALA A 146 9.86 20.43 -12.12
N GLY A 147 10.32 20.37 -10.85
CA GLY A 147 9.61 20.89 -9.69
C GLY A 147 8.35 20.14 -9.29
N VAL A 148 8.07 19.00 -9.95
CA VAL A 148 6.89 18.15 -9.75
C VAL A 148 7.30 16.68 -9.70
N MET A 149 6.40 15.82 -9.24
CA MET A 149 6.59 14.38 -9.45
C MET A 149 6.30 14.02 -10.91
N LEU A 150 7.17 13.27 -11.55
CA LEU A 150 6.98 12.87 -12.95
C LEU A 150 5.63 12.18 -13.19
N CYS A 151 5.13 11.41 -12.22
CA CYS A 151 3.81 10.77 -12.31
C CYS A 151 2.61 11.73 -12.12
N GLN A 152 2.81 13.02 -11.85
CA GLN A 152 1.73 14.01 -11.83
C GLN A 152 1.42 14.59 -13.20
N GLU A 153 2.40 14.56 -14.10
CA GLU A 153 2.33 15.14 -15.43
C GLU A 153 2.36 14.04 -16.49
N LYS A 154 1.24 13.89 -17.22
CA LYS A 154 1.06 12.84 -18.22
C LYS A 154 2.22 12.78 -19.20
N GLU A 155 2.57 13.91 -19.78
CA GLU A 155 3.55 14.03 -20.85
C GLU A 155 4.97 13.65 -20.36
N LEU A 156 5.36 14.11 -19.16
CA LEU A 156 6.65 13.80 -18.55
C LEU A 156 6.76 12.30 -18.24
N MET A 157 5.73 11.74 -17.60
CA MET A 157 5.68 10.31 -17.26
C MET A 157 5.75 9.44 -18.51
N GLN A 158 4.93 9.75 -19.52
CA GLN A 158 4.90 8.99 -20.77
C GLN A 158 6.24 9.07 -21.51
N GLN A 159 6.88 10.22 -21.49
CA GLN A 159 8.17 10.39 -22.15
C GLN A 159 9.26 9.54 -21.49
N VAL A 160 9.34 9.53 -20.15
CA VAL A 160 10.29 8.68 -19.42
C VAL A 160 10.06 7.21 -19.74
N ILE A 161 8.80 6.75 -19.72
CA ILE A 161 8.48 5.35 -20.04
C ILE A 161 8.93 5.00 -21.45
N ARG A 162 8.69 5.87 -22.44
CA ARG A 162 9.12 5.65 -23.82
C ARG A 162 10.65 5.57 -23.94
N TRP A 163 11.40 6.50 -23.31
CA TRP A 163 12.86 6.45 -23.30
C TRP A 163 13.39 5.11 -22.78
N VAL A 164 12.78 4.60 -21.72
CA VAL A 164 13.17 3.31 -21.14
C VAL A 164 12.77 2.14 -22.03
N LYS A 165 11.53 2.13 -22.57
CA LYS A 165 11.06 1.05 -23.47
C LYS A 165 11.83 0.98 -24.80
N GLU A 166 12.39 2.10 -25.27
CA GLU A 166 13.29 2.12 -26.42
C GLU A 166 14.65 1.45 -26.14
N GLU A 167 15.05 1.40 -24.87
CA GLU A 167 16.38 0.98 -24.44
C GLU A 167 16.47 -0.50 -24.05
N ILE A 168 15.40 -1.07 -23.46
CA ILE A 168 15.37 -2.42 -22.87
C ILE A 168 14.20 -3.26 -23.36
N GLN A 169 14.36 -4.60 -23.23
CA GLN A 169 13.33 -5.57 -23.62
C GLN A 169 12.56 -6.14 -22.42
N ILE A 170 13.11 -6.05 -21.20
CA ILE A 170 12.43 -6.51 -20.00
C ILE A 170 11.21 -5.64 -19.69
N PRO A 171 10.20 -6.18 -19.00
CA PRO A 171 9.00 -5.43 -18.60
C PRO A 171 9.32 -4.17 -17.80
N VAL A 172 8.53 -3.12 -18.04
CA VAL A 172 8.65 -1.81 -17.38
C VAL A 172 7.42 -1.58 -16.51
N ILE A 173 7.63 -1.26 -15.24
CA ILE A 173 6.60 -1.03 -14.23
C ILE A 173 6.65 0.43 -13.80
N ALA A 174 5.52 1.14 -13.89
CA ALA A 174 5.42 2.52 -13.43
C ALA A 174 4.94 2.58 -11.98
N LYS A 175 5.78 3.08 -11.06
CA LYS A 175 5.36 3.29 -9.66
C LYS A 175 4.72 4.65 -9.49
N LEU A 176 3.44 4.63 -9.11
CA LEU A 176 2.58 5.79 -9.03
C LEU A 176 2.40 6.28 -7.59
N SER A 177 1.93 7.53 -7.46
CA SER A 177 1.60 8.17 -6.19
C SER A 177 0.10 8.43 -6.07
N ILE A 178 -0.39 8.52 -4.83
CA ILE A 178 -1.73 9.05 -4.54
C ILE A 178 -1.85 10.54 -4.84
N HIS A 179 -0.73 11.27 -4.89
CA HIS A 179 -0.68 12.71 -5.11
C HIS A 179 -0.90 13.12 -6.57
N VAL A 180 -1.92 12.53 -7.19
CA VAL A 180 -2.37 12.79 -8.55
C VAL A 180 -3.90 12.98 -8.56
N ASN A 181 -4.43 13.66 -9.57
CA ASN A 181 -5.87 13.91 -9.65
C ASN A 181 -6.69 12.62 -9.85
N ASP A 182 -6.21 11.71 -10.67
CA ASP A 182 -6.84 10.40 -10.90
C ASP A 182 -5.76 9.36 -11.20
N VAL A 183 -5.48 8.51 -10.20
CA VAL A 183 -4.45 7.47 -10.30
C VAL A 183 -4.81 6.38 -11.32
N GLY A 184 -6.09 6.11 -11.54
CA GLY A 184 -6.54 5.19 -12.58
C GLY A 184 -6.20 5.69 -13.99
N LYS A 185 -6.44 6.99 -14.25
CA LYS A 185 -6.04 7.60 -15.52
C LYS A 185 -4.53 7.64 -15.69
N MET A 186 -3.77 7.91 -14.62
CA MET A 186 -2.31 7.89 -14.70
C MET A 186 -1.80 6.48 -15.02
N ALA A 187 -2.43 5.43 -14.47
CA ALA A 187 -2.11 4.05 -14.81
C ALA A 187 -2.39 3.75 -16.30
N GLN A 188 -3.52 4.20 -16.85
CA GLN A 188 -3.81 4.08 -18.29
C GLN A 188 -2.76 4.81 -19.14
N TYR A 189 -2.38 6.03 -18.77
CA TYR A 189 -1.36 6.79 -19.49
C TYR A 189 0.02 6.12 -19.44
N ALA A 190 0.36 5.47 -18.33
CA ALA A 190 1.59 4.68 -18.23
C ALA A 190 1.55 3.48 -19.21
N ALA A 191 0.45 2.75 -19.24
CA ALA A 191 0.26 1.62 -20.17
C ALA A 191 0.23 2.06 -21.64
N GLU A 192 -0.40 3.21 -21.97
CA GLU A 192 -0.36 3.82 -23.31
C GLU A 192 1.08 4.14 -23.77
N ALA A 193 1.96 4.46 -22.84
CA ALA A 193 3.37 4.72 -23.13
C ALA A 193 4.24 3.45 -23.23
N GLY A 194 3.67 2.28 -22.94
CA GLY A 194 4.32 0.97 -23.02
C GLY A 194 4.71 0.35 -21.68
N ALA A 195 4.24 0.88 -20.55
CA ALA A 195 4.41 0.19 -19.27
C ALA A 195 3.61 -1.13 -19.26
N ASP A 196 4.25 -2.22 -18.84
CA ASP A 196 3.65 -3.56 -18.75
C ASP A 196 2.85 -3.74 -17.46
N GLY A 197 3.23 -2.99 -16.41
CA GLY A 197 2.55 -2.99 -15.12
C GLY A 197 2.63 -1.65 -14.40
N VAL A 198 1.87 -1.56 -13.31
CA VAL A 198 1.90 -0.40 -12.39
C VAL A 198 2.06 -0.88 -10.96
N THR A 199 2.78 -0.09 -10.15
CA THR A 199 2.86 -0.26 -8.70
C THR A 199 2.10 0.88 -8.01
N GLY A 200 1.17 0.56 -7.16
CA GLY A 200 0.43 1.53 -6.35
C GLY A 200 0.39 1.15 -4.88
N ILE A 201 0.82 2.06 -4.04
CA ILE A 201 1.28 3.45 -4.17
C ILE A 201 2.64 3.66 -3.49
N ASN A 202 3.32 4.74 -3.84
CA ASN A 202 4.46 5.20 -3.03
C ASN A 202 3.96 5.76 -1.68
N SER A 203 4.88 6.08 -0.76
CA SER A 203 4.56 6.74 0.52
C SER A 203 3.75 8.02 0.32
N ILE A 204 2.90 8.35 1.29
CA ILE A 204 2.06 9.54 1.27
C ILE A 204 2.84 10.69 1.91
N HIS A 205 2.90 11.85 1.27
CA HIS A 205 3.60 13.00 1.83
C HIS A 205 2.89 13.50 3.09
N GLY A 206 3.67 13.83 4.11
CA GLY A 206 3.18 14.35 5.37
C GLY A 206 4.25 15.12 6.13
N ILE A 207 3.85 15.66 7.27
CA ILE A 207 4.71 16.37 8.20
C ILE A 207 4.67 15.67 9.54
N GLY A 208 5.81 15.51 10.20
CA GLY A 208 5.92 14.91 11.52
C GLY A 208 5.31 15.79 12.63
N PRO A 209 5.17 15.26 13.85
CA PRO A 209 4.70 16.02 14.99
C PRO A 209 5.70 17.16 15.33
N VAL A 210 5.19 18.23 15.92
CA VAL A 210 6.04 19.31 16.44
C VAL A 210 6.60 18.93 17.82
N ASN A 211 7.88 19.21 18.05
CA ASN A 211 8.43 19.26 19.39
C ASN A 211 8.05 20.62 20.02
N ALA A 212 7.25 20.62 21.08
CA ALA A 212 6.73 21.84 21.68
C ALA A 212 7.83 22.72 22.32
N ASP A 213 8.95 22.13 22.76
CA ASP A 213 10.05 22.87 23.40
C ASP A 213 10.89 23.61 22.37
N THR A 214 11.18 22.99 21.22
CA THR A 214 11.97 23.60 20.13
C THR A 214 11.13 24.29 19.09
N MET A 215 9.81 24.04 19.04
CA MET A 215 8.86 24.51 18.03
C MET A 215 9.24 24.05 16.59
N VAL A 216 10.04 23.00 16.49
CA VAL A 216 10.46 22.40 15.21
C VAL A 216 9.72 21.08 14.99
N HIS A 217 9.28 20.81 13.75
CA HIS A 217 8.71 19.54 13.38
C HIS A 217 9.75 18.42 13.36
N MET A 218 9.30 17.20 13.65
CA MET A 218 10.15 16.01 13.53
C MET A 218 10.18 15.49 12.07
N PRO A 219 11.31 14.96 11.57
CA PRO A 219 12.60 14.89 12.27
C PRO A 219 13.23 16.27 12.43
N ASP A 220 13.71 16.56 13.62
CA ASP A 220 14.50 17.78 13.86
C ASP A 220 15.96 17.47 13.49
N ILE A 221 16.45 18.13 12.46
CA ILE A 221 17.82 18.00 11.96
C ILE A 221 18.48 19.38 12.10
N MET A 222 19.19 19.56 13.20
CA MET A 222 19.91 20.81 13.51
C MET A 222 18.98 22.06 13.45
N GLY A 223 17.77 21.97 14.01
CA GLY A 223 16.80 23.07 14.05
C GLY A 223 15.96 23.21 12.78
N GLN A 224 16.05 22.29 11.84
CA GLN A 224 15.27 22.28 10.61
C GLN A 224 14.52 20.95 10.45
N SER A 225 13.46 20.98 9.66
CA SER A 225 12.68 19.78 9.32
C SER A 225 12.30 19.78 7.84
N ALA A 226 11.86 18.62 7.36
CA ALA A 226 11.38 18.44 5.99
C ALA A 226 10.08 17.62 5.94
N PRO A 227 9.25 17.78 4.91
CA PRO A 227 8.20 16.83 4.61
C PRO A 227 8.77 15.42 4.46
N MET A 228 8.01 14.42 4.89
CA MET A 228 8.43 13.02 4.88
C MET A 228 7.40 12.13 4.18
N GLY A 229 7.84 10.95 3.75
CA GLY A 229 6.94 9.91 3.25
C GLY A 229 6.32 9.13 4.41
N LEU A 230 4.99 9.04 4.45
CA LEU A 230 4.23 8.27 5.42
C LEU A 230 3.90 6.88 4.88
N SER A 231 4.07 5.84 5.69
CA SER A 231 3.84 4.44 5.34
C SER A 231 3.35 3.61 6.53
N GLY A 232 2.88 2.40 6.29
CA GLY A 232 2.41 1.46 7.32
C GLY A 232 0.89 1.27 7.32
N ALA A 233 0.35 0.60 8.33
CA ALA A 233 -1.04 0.15 8.37
C ALA A 233 -2.08 1.27 8.17
N PHE A 234 -1.82 2.48 8.65
CA PHE A 234 -2.78 3.57 8.60
C PHE A 234 -3.02 4.12 7.18
N ILE A 235 -2.10 3.90 6.21
CA ILE A 235 -2.30 4.32 4.82
C ILE A 235 -3.12 3.32 4.01
N LYS A 236 -3.40 2.11 4.53
CA LYS A 236 -4.08 1.04 3.80
C LYS A 236 -5.39 1.47 3.11
N PRO A 237 -6.34 2.15 3.77
CA PRO A 237 -7.60 2.53 3.12
C PRO A 237 -7.40 3.43 1.90
N MET A 238 -6.41 4.31 1.94
CA MET A 238 -6.06 5.22 0.84
C MET A 238 -5.38 4.45 -0.30
N ALA A 239 -4.46 3.55 0.02
CA ALA A 239 -3.82 2.70 -0.97
C ALA A 239 -4.83 1.76 -1.65
N GLN A 240 -5.75 1.15 -0.90
CA GLN A 240 -6.84 0.32 -1.44
C GLN A 240 -7.74 1.11 -2.41
N HIS A 241 -8.05 2.38 -2.10
CA HIS A 241 -8.79 3.23 -3.04
C HIS A 241 -8.03 3.45 -4.34
N CYS A 242 -6.71 3.64 -4.27
CA CYS A 242 -5.88 3.77 -5.46
C CYS A 242 -5.85 2.47 -6.28
N ILE A 243 -5.67 1.31 -5.64
CA ILE A 243 -5.74 0.02 -6.32
C ILE A 243 -7.10 -0.23 -6.96
N TYR A 244 -8.20 0.11 -6.28
CA TYR A 244 -9.54 0.06 -6.86
C TYR A 244 -9.63 0.88 -8.15
N LYS A 245 -9.09 2.10 -8.18
CA LYS A 245 -9.07 2.96 -9.38
C LYS A 245 -8.21 2.37 -10.50
N MET A 246 -7.01 1.86 -10.17
CA MET A 246 -6.12 1.21 -11.13
C MET A 246 -6.76 -0.07 -11.70
N ALA A 247 -7.34 -0.92 -10.86
CA ALA A 247 -7.97 -2.15 -11.28
C ALA A 247 -9.20 -1.91 -12.19
N LYS A 248 -9.95 -0.83 -11.96
CA LYS A 248 -11.00 -0.41 -12.91
C LYS A 248 -10.41 0.01 -14.24
N ALA A 249 -9.32 0.76 -14.23
CA ALA A 249 -8.64 1.20 -15.44
C ALA A 249 -8.04 0.01 -16.22
N ALA A 250 -7.51 -1.01 -15.53
CA ALA A 250 -6.97 -2.21 -16.14
C ALA A 250 -8.01 -3.07 -16.88
N LYS A 251 -9.31 -2.92 -16.57
CA LYS A 251 -10.40 -3.54 -17.36
C LYS A 251 -10.55 -2.92 -18.73
N GLU A 252 -10.19 -1.66 -18.89
CA GLU A 252 -10.30 -0.93 -20.16
C GLU A 252 -9.02 -1.07 -21.00
N GLN A 253 -7.87 -1.09 -20.32
CA GLN A 253 -6.56 -1.26 -20.95
C GLN A 253 -5.72 -2.21 -20.10
N LYS A 254 -5.25 -3.32 -20.69
CA LYS A 254 -4.49 -4.35 -19.97
C LYS A 254 -3.15 -3.83 -19.48
N PHE A 255 -2.93 -3.96 -18.19
CA PHE A 255 -1.65 -3.86 -17.47
C PHE A 255 -1.80 -4.59 -16.13
N ASP A 256 -0.68 -5.08 -15.61
CA ASP A 256 -0.67 -5.78 -14.34
C ASP A 256 -0.49 -4.81 -13.16
N ILE A 257 -0.97 -5.21 -11.97
CA ILE A 257 -1.01 -4.34 -10.79
C ILE A 257 -0.26 -4.99 -9.62
N SER A 258 0.78 -4.31 -9.14
CA SER A 258 1.42 -4.63 -7.87
C SER A 258 0.93 -3.68 -6.78
N ALA A 259 0.24 -4.23 -5.76
CA ALA A 259 -0.30 -3.42 -4.68
C ALA A 259 0.73 -3.24 -3.55
N VAL A 260 0.88 -2.00 -3.09
CA VAL A 260 1.70 -1.65 -1.93
C VAL A 260 1.03 -0.56 -1.10
N GLY A 261 1.07 -0.72 0.23
CA GLY A 261 0.55 0.27 1.19
C GLY A 261 -0.26 -0.38 2.31
N GLY A 262 0.36 -0.55 3.47
CA GLY A 262 -0.28 -1.04 4.68
C GLY A 262 -0.62 -2.52 4.70
N ILE A 263 0.02 -3.36 3.89
CA ILE A 263 -0.10 -4.82 3.93
C ILE A 263 0.74 -5.33 5.10
N CYS A 264 0.07 -5.73 6.19
CA CYS A 264 0.70 -6.10 7.46
C CYS A 264 0.36 -7.52 7.92
N ASN A 265 -0.62 -8.16 7.31
CA ASN A 265 -1.11 -9.50 7.66
C ASN A 265 -1.87 -10.13 6.48
N GLY A 266 -2.33 -11.38 6.64
CA GLY A 266 -3.04 -12.11 5.59
C GLY A 266 -4.41 -11.53 5.22
N GLN A 267 -5.11 -10.90 6.17
CA GLN A 267 -6.38 -10.21 5.87
C GLN A 267 -6.14 -9.02 4.94
N ASP A 268 -5.09 -8.22 5.19
CA ASP A 268 -4.74 -7.11 4.31
C ASP A 268 -4.40 -7.62 2.90
N ALA A 269 -3.64 -8.72 2.81
CA ALA A 269 -3.30 -9.37 1.55
C ALA A 269 -4.54 -9.81 0.76
N LEU A 270 -5.49 -10.49 1.43
CA LEU A 270 -6.75 -10.91 0.84
C LEU A 270 -7.54 -9.72 0.27
N GLU A 271 -7.64 -8.63 1.02
CA GLU A 271 -8.38 -7.44 0.60
C GLU A 271 -7.84 -6.85 -0.71
N TYR A 272 -6.52 -6.83 -0.90
CA TYR A 272 -5.91 -6.36 -2.14
C TYR A 272 -6.10 -7.33 -3.32
N LEU A 273 -6.03 -8.63 -3.09
CA LEU A 273 -6.35 -9.65 -4.11
C LEU A 273 -7.81 -9.53 -4.56
N LEU A 274 -8.73 -9.34 -3.62
CA LEU A 274 -10.15 -9.13 -3.90
C LEU A 274 -10.41 -7.83 -4.70
N LEU A 275 -9.53 -6.83 -4.63
CA LEU A 275 -9.57 -5.62 -5.45
C LEU A 275 -8.92 -5.80 -6.83
N GLY A 276 -8.25 -6.94 -7.10
CA GLY A 276 -7.69 -7.25 -8.41
C GLY A 276 -6.18 -7.02 -8.53
N ALA A 277 -5.43 -6.94 -7.42
CA ALA A 277 -3.98 -6.90 -7.48
C ALA A 277 -3.41 -8.27 -7.90
N ASP A 278 -2.35 -8.26 -8.71
CA ASP A 278 -1.63 -9.46 -9.14
C ASP A 278 -0.55 -9.85 -8.15
N THR A 279 0.16 -8.87 -7.62
CA THR A 279 1.18 -9.04 -6.57
C THR A 279 1.01 -8.06 -5.43
N LEU A 280 1.62 -8.39 -4.29
CA LEU A 280 1.45 -7.72 -3.01
C LEU A 280 2.81 -7.38 -2.42
N GLN A 281 3.13 -6.10 -2.31
CA GLN A 281 4.41 -5.65 -1.78
C GLN A 281 4.27 -5.19 -0.31
N SER A 282 5.21 -5.61 0.55
CA SER A 282 5.27 -5.17 1.94
C SER A 282 6.63 -4.54 2.27
N ALA A 283 6.62 -3.43 3.00
CA ALA A 283 7.80 -2.70 3.49
C ALA A 283 7.76 -2.52 5.01
N THR A 284 6.95 -1.59 5.51
CA THR A 284 6.92 -1.17 6.91
C THR A 284 6.62 -2.32 7.87
N ALA A 285 5.72 -3.23 7.48
CA ALA A 285 5.42 -4.41 8.29
C ALA A 285 6.64 -5.34 8.40
N VAL A 286 7.40 -5.49 7.31
CA VAL A 286 8.66 -6.26 7.32
C VAL A 286 9.70 -5.58 8.21
N MET A 287 9.82 -4.24 8.20
CA MET A 287 10.73 -3.53 9.08
C MET A 287 10.43 -3.77 10.56
N TYR A 288 9.15 -3.88 10.93
CA TYR A 288 8.74 -4.09 12.32
C TYR A 288 8.73 -5.55 12.77
N GLN A 289 8.46 -6.50 11.86
CA GLN A 289 8.19 -7.90 12.19
C GLN A 289 9.20 -8.88 11.55
N GLY A 290 10.06 -8.38 10.66
CA GLY A 290 11.03 -9.21 9.92
C GLY A 290 10.41 -9.98 8.74
N TYR A 291 11.26 -10.60 7.93
CA TYR A 291 10.85 -11.33 6.71
C TYR A 291 9.93 -12.53 7.00
N GLY A 292 9.98 -13.09 8.21
CA GLY A 292 9.13 -14.21 8.63
C GLY A 292 7.63 -13.94 8.62
N ILE A 293 7.20 -12.68 8.52
CA ILE A 293 5.79 -12.27 8.41
C ILE A 293 5.07 -12.92 7.21
N ILE A 294 5.80 -13.34 6.18
CA ILE A 294 5.20 -14.03 5.03
C ILE A 294 4.48 -15.32 5.45
N ARG A 295 5.01 -16.06 6.43
CA ARG A 295 4.44 -17.35 6.85
C ARG A 295 2.99 -17.22 7.34
N PRO A 296 2.66 -16.37 8.33
CA PRO A 296 1.27 -16.16 8.73
C PRO A 296 0.41 -15.53 7.64
N MET A 297 0.97 -14.73 6.71
CA MET A 297 0.22 -14.20 5.57
C MET A 297 -0.20 -15.32 4.62
N MET A 298 0.73 -16.20 4.25
CA MET A 298 0.46 -17.38 3.41
C MET A 298 -0.57 -18.30 4.07
N ALA A 299 -0.37 -18.63 5.34
CA ALA A 299 -1.28 -19.51 6.08
C ALA A 299 -2.71 -18.95 6.15
N TYR A 300 -2.86 -17.65 6.28
CA TYR A 300 -4.17 -17.00 6.25
C TYR A 300 -4.88 -17.16 4.90
N LEU A 301 -4.18 -16.91 3.79
CA LEU A 301 -4.74 -17.08 2.45
C LEU A 301 -5.08 -18.55 2.16
N GLN A 302 -4.21 -19.49 2.53
CA GLN A 302 -4.47 -20.93 2.39
C GLN A 302 -5.74 -21.33 3.14
N LYS A 303 -5.86 -20.93 4.40
CA LYS A 303 -7.06 -21.19 5.21
C LYS A 303 -8.32 -20.60 4.58
N PHE A 304 -8.27 -19.36 4.08
CA PHE A 304 -9.39 -18.74 3.38
C PHE A 304 -9.79 -19.53 2.14
N MET A 305 -8.82 -19.97 1.33
CA MET A 305 -9.09 -20.76 0.12
C MET A 305 -9.73 -22.12 0.49
N GLU A 306 -9.21 -22.80 1.52
CA GLU A 306 -9.78 -24.05 2.02
C GLU A 306 -11.23 -23.88 2.48
N GLU A 307 -11.50 -22.87 3.31
CA GLU A 307 -12.85 -22.60 3.84
C GLU A 307 -13.87 -22.21 2.76
N LYS A 308 -13.40 -21.61 1.65
CA LYS A 308 -14.24 -21.21 0.53
C LYS A 308 -14.29 -22.22 -0.62
N GLY A 309 -13.41 -23.24 -0.60
CA GLY A 309 -13.31 -24.24 -1.64
C GLY A 309 -12.57 -23.79 -2.90
N TYR A 310 -11.81 -22.68 -2.84
CA TYR A 310 -11.00 -22.19 -3.96
C TYR A 310 -9.73 -23.01 -4.12
N GLN A 311 -9.32 -23.24 -5.38
CA GLN A 311 -8.09 -23.98 -5.71
C GLN A 311 -6.95 -23.06 -6.15
N SER A 312 -7.25 -21.84 -6.61
CA SER A 312 -6.28 -20.84 -7.07
C SER A 312 -6.66 -19.43 -6.63
N LEU A 313 -5.68 -18.51 -6.66
CA LEU A 313 -5.91 -17.08 -6.39
C LEU A 313 -6.83 -16.44 -7.45
N ASP A 314 -6.76 -16.91 -8.69
CA ASP A 314 -7.51 -16.34 -9.80
C ASP A 314 -9.03 -16.54 -9.68
N GLU A 315 -9.48 -17.55 -8.90
CA GLU A 315 -10.91 -17.80 -8.69
C GLU A 315 -11.61 -16.70 -7.88
N PHE A 316 -10.86 -15.92 -7.11
CA PHE A 316 -11.44 -14.82 -6.32
C PHE A 316 -10.76 -13.47 -6.52
N ARG A 317 -9.69 -13.40 -7.34
CA ARG A 317 -9.04 -12.14 -7.69
C ARG A 317 -10.04 -11.18 -8.31
N GLY A 318 -10.11 -9.95 -7.78
CA GLY A 318 -11.01 -8.92 -8.28
C GLY A 318 -12.49 -9.09 -7.90
N TYR A 319 -12.84 -10.10 -7.11
CA TYR A 319 -14.24 -10.35 -6.73
C TYR A 319 -14.91 -9.12 -6.10
N SER A 320 -14.24 -8.44 -5.16
CA SER A 320 -14.79 -7.24 -4.52
C SER A 320 -14.92 -6.06 -5.49
N LEU A 321 -14.07 -5.97 -6.51
CA LEU A 321 -14.12 -4.90 -7.49
C LEU A 321 -15.46 -4.85 -8.23
N GLU A 322 -16.05 -6.01 -8.53
CA GLU A 322 -17.33 -6.13 -9.20
C GLU A 322 -18.51 -5.77 -8.31
N HIS A 323 -18.34 -5.86 -7.00
CA HIS A 323 -19.35 -5.54 -6.00
C HIS A 323 -19.24 -4.10 -5.46
N MET A 324 -18.30 -3.31 -5.98
CA MET A 324 -18.12 -1.90 -5.59
C MET A 324 -19.02 -0.99 -6.43
N ALA A 325 -20.00 -0.36 -5.79
CA ALA A 325 -20.80 0.68 -6.45
C ALA A 325 -19.92 1.90 -6.82
N PRO A 326 -20.15 2.55 -7.97
CA PRO A 326 -19.37 3.73 -8.40
C PRO A 326 -19.40 4.89 -7.40
N ALA A 327 -20.50 5.03 -6.66
CA ALA A 327 -20.67 5.99 -5.57
C ALA A 327 -21.70 5.47 -4.56
N ALA A 328 -21.59 5.88 -3.32
CA ALA A 328 -22.52 5.48 -2.26
C ALA A 328 -24.00 5.76 -2.61
N ARG A 329 -24.27 6.84 -3.37
CA ARG A 329 -25.63 7.16 -3.87
C ARG A 329 -26.22 6.11 -4.80
N ASN A 330 -25.38 5.23 -5.38
CA ASN A 330 -25.84 4.14 -6.25
C ASN A 330 -26.25 2.88 -5.49
N LEU A 331 -25.99 2.87 -4.15
CA LEU A 331 -26.41 1.77 -3.29
C LEU A 331 -27.94 1.87 -3.03
N SER A 332 -28.60 0.72 -3.02
CA SER A 332 -30.03 0.66 -2.73
C SER A 332 -30.33 1.08 -1.29
N LEU A 333 -31.23 2.04 -1.11
CA LEU A 333 -31.72 2.50 0.20
C LEU A 333 -32.84 1.63 0.78
N LYS A 334 -33.16 0.48 0.17
CA LYS A 334 -34.29 -0.36 0.57
C LYS A 334 -34.13 -1.04 1.94
N GLN A 335 -32.91 -1.06 2.50
CA GLN A 335 -32.64 -1.65 3.81
C GLN A 335 -32.27 -0.54 4.79
N GLN A 336 -33.09 -0.34 5.83
CA GLN A 336 -32.75 0.53 6.94
C GLN A 336 -32.21 -0.32 8.08
N LEU A 337 -31.05 0.07 8.58
CA LEU A 337 -30.46 -0.52 9.78
C LEU A 337 -30.78 0.36 10.99
N ALA A 338 -30.88 -0.25 12.16
CA ALA A 338 -30.88 0.45 13.44
C ALA A 338 -29.89 -0.21 14.40
N ALA A 339 -29.40 0.57 15.36
CA ALA A 339 -28.55 0.04 16.40
C ALA A 339 -29.37 -0.83 17.36
N LYS A 340 -28.81 -1.98 17.76
CA LYS A 340 -29.36 -2.85 18.82
C LYS A 340 -28.29 -3.06 19.88
N VAL A 341 -28.68 -2.85 21.14
CA VAL A 341 -27.79 -3.03 22.28
C VAL A 341 -27.95 -4.45 22.83
N LYS A 342 -26.82 -5.13 23.00
CA LYS A 342 -26.71 -6.38 23.76
C LYS A 342 -26.65 -6.02 25.24
N GLU A 343 -27.76 -6.14 25.94
CA GLU A 343 -27.87 -5.72 27.35
C GLU A 343 -26.88 -6.45 28.26
N GLU A 344 -26.65 -7.75 28.01
CA GLU A 344 -25.72 -8.59 28.75
C GLU A 344 -24.27 -8.10 28.67
N THR A 345 -23.85 -7.53 27.52
CA THR A 345 -22.51 -7.04 27.28
C THR A 345 -22.35 -5.56 27.61
N CYS A 346 -23.46 -4.79 27.59
CA CYS A 346 -23.41 -3.36 27.82
C CYS A 346 -23.02 -3.04 29.27
N ILE A 347 -22.00 -2.21 29.46
CA ILE A 347 -21.49 -1.77 30.75
C ILE A 347 -22.03 -0.40 31.20
N GLY A 348 -22.94 0.21 30.44
CA GLY A 348 -23.57 1.48 30.78
C GLY A 348 -22.65 2.70 30.80
N CYS A 349 -21.53 2.67 30.09
CA CYS A 349 -20.51 3.73 30.10
C CYS A 349 -20.93 5.06 29.45
N GLY A 350 -22.05 5.10 28.76
CA GLY A 350 -22.63 6.31 28.16
C GLY A 350 -21.95 6.82 26.87
N ARG A 351 -20.82 6.26 26.41
CA ARG A 351 -20.10 6.75 25.21
C ARG A 351 -20.97 6.80 23.96
N CYS A 352 -21.83 5.80 23.76
CA CYS A 352 -22.75 5.76 22.63
C CYS A 352 -23.84 6.84 22.73
N VAL A 353 -24.26 7.20 23.96
CA VAL A 353 -25.23 8.28 24.18
C VAL A 353 -24.60 9.61 23.76
N THR A 354 -23.43 9.94 24.32
CA THR A 354 -22.72 11.18 23.99
C THR A 354 -22.47 11.27 22.48
N SER A 355 -21.93 10.21 21.87
CA SER A 355 -21.66 10.22 20.41
C SER A 355 -22.93 10.37 19.58
N CYS A 356 -24.05 9.75 19.98
CA CYS A 356 -25.31 9.90 19.26
C CYS A 356 -25.95 11.28 19.49
N GLN A 357 -25.76 11.86 20.67
CA GLN A 357 -26.28 13.18 21.03
C GLN A 357 -25.55 14.28 20.26
N ASP A 358 -24.20 14.21 20.21
CA ASP A 358 -23.36 15.28 19.68
C ASP A 358 -23.02 15.08 18.19
N GLY A 359 -22.93 13.83 17.72
CA GLY A 359 -22.54 13.47 16.34
C GLY A 359 -23.60 12.73 15.52
N GLY A 360 -24.75 12.38 16.10
CA GLY A 360 -25.77 11.56 15.46
C GLY A 360 -27.18 12.18 15.49
N LYS A 361 -28.19 11.34 15.73
CA LYS A 361 -29.62 11.68 15.65
C LYS A 361 -30.33 11.71 17.02
N GLN A 362 -29.56 11.74 18.11
CA GLN A 362 -30.09 11.79 19.46
C GLN A 362 -31.04 10.60 19.77
N ALA A 363 -30.73 9.47 19.18
CA ALA A 363 -31.57 8.27 19.24
C ALA A 363 -31.16 7.29 20.33
N ILE A 364 -30.22 7.65 21.23
CA ILE A 364 -29.76 6.76 22.31
C ILE A 364 -29.83 7.50 23.64
N SER A 365 -30.40 6.83 24.65
CA SER A 365 -30.44 7.29 26.04
C SER A 365 -29.89 6.20 26.98
N LEU A 366 -29.58 6.56 28.23
CA LEU A 366 -29.36 5.59 29.31
C LEU A 366 -30.68 5.35 30.06
N GLU A 367 -31.07 4.10 30.21
CA GLU A 367 -32.13 3.72 31.09
C GLU A 367 -31.67 3.91 32.55
N LYS A 368 -32.39 4.75 33.32
CA LYS A 368 -32.01 5.14 34.69
C LYS A 368 -31.89 3.93 35.62
N ASP A 369 -32.82 3.00 35.50
CA ASP A 369 -32.93 1.85 36.43
C ASP A 369 -31.91 0.75 36.13
N LYS A 370 -31.67 0.46 34.84
CA LYS A 370 -30.77 -0.62 34.40
C LYS A 370 -29.34 -0.14 34.17
N LYS A 371 -29.09 1.16 34.06
CA LYS A 371 -27.81 1.74 33.61
C LYS A 371 -27.33 1.14 32.30
N LYS A 372 -28.21 0.84 31.36
CA LYS A 372 -27.96 0.30 30.05
C LYS A 372 -28.33 1.32 28.97
N ALA A 373 -27.67 1.24 27.82
CA ALA A 373 -28.03 2.07 26.67
C ALA A 373 -29.35 1.55 26.06
N PHE A 374 -30.24 2.46 25.70
CA PHE A 374 -31.51 2.20 25.03
C PHE A 374 -31.56 2.97 23.71
N VAL A 375 -32.03 2.32 22.63
CA VAL A 375 -32.12 2.91 21.28
C VAL A 375 -33.56 3.23 20.94
N HIS A 376 -33.83 4.50 20.67
CA HIS A 376 -35.08 4.98 20.10
C HIS A 376 -35.09 4.74 18.61
N ILE A 377 -35.66 3.59 18.18
CA ILE A 377 -35.59 3.10 16.80
C ILE A 377 -36.19 4.11 15.82
N GLU A 378 -37.24 4.81 16.21
CA GLU A 378 -37.94 5.82 15.40
C GLU A 378 -37.04 7.03 15.04
N LYS A 379 -36.00 7.29 15.83
CA LYS A 379 -35.01 8.36 15.59
C LYS A 379 -33.72 7.83 14.95
N CYS A 380 -33.46 6.52 15.09
CA CYS A 380 -32.19 5.93 14.62
C CYS A 380 -32.13 5.86 13.10
N THR A 381 -31.07 6.42 12.51
CA THR A 381 -30.82 6.38 11.06
C THR A 381 -29.85 5.30 10.63
N GLY A 382 -29.38 4.45 11.56
CA GLY A 382 -28.44 3.39 11.23
C GLY A 382 -27.00 3.86 10.90
N CYS A 383 -26.59 5.03 11.38
CA CYS A 383 -25.28 5.62 11.00
C CYS A 383 -24.05 4.83 11.52
N GLY A 384 -24.21 3.91 12.48
CA GLY A 384 -23.13 3.06 13.00
C GLY A 384 -22.19 3.70 14.01
N LEU A 385 -22.26 5.01 14.27
CA LEU A 385 -21.32 5.71 15.16
C LEU A 385 -21.27 5.10 16.57
N CYS A 386 -22.42 4.73 17.13
CA CYS A 386 -22.50 4.11 18.45
C CYS A 386 -21.79 2.74 18.54
N GLN A 387 -21.78 1.98 17.46
CA GLN A 387 -21.04 0.71 17.35
C GLN A 387 -19.52 0.95 17.39
N ILE A 388 -19.04 1.98 16.66
CA ILE A 388 -17.62 2.34 16.58
C ILE A 388 -17.06 2.73 17.96
N VAL A 389 -17.82 3.52 18.73
CA VAL A 389 -17.34 4.05 20.02
C VAL A 389 -17.54 3.10 21.20
N CYS A 390 -18.21 1.96 21.00
CA CYS A 390 -18.51 1.01 22.07
C CYS A 390 -17.25 0.22 22.49
N PRO A 391 -16.70 0.41 23.70
CA PRO A 391 -15.44 -0.21 24.10
C PRO A 391 -15.55 -1.72 24.30
N VAL A 392 -16.77 -2.23 24.50
CA VAL A 392 -17.08 -3.66 24.76
C VAL A 392 -17.84 -4.31 23.60
N LYS A 393 -17.99 -3.63 22.47
CA LYS A 393 -18.68 -4.12 21.24
C LYS A 393 -20.11 -4.63 21.53
N ALA A 394 -20.82 -3.96 22.44
CA ALA A 394 -22.18 -4.31 22.84
C ALA A 394 -23.26 -3.78 21.90
N ILE A 395 -22.92 -3.25 20.73
CA ILE A 395 -23.90 -2.68 19.79
C ILE A 395 -23.69 -3.29 18.41
N ASP A 396 -24.76 -3.88 17.88
CA ASP A 396 -24.85 -4.37 16.50
C ASP A 396 -25.78 -3.46 15.68
N MET A 397 -25.67 -3.58 14.36
CA MET A 397 -26.58 -2.94 13.41
C MET A 397 -27.48 -4.02 12.84
N GLU A 398 -28.79 -3.94 13.09
CA GLU A 398 -29.76 -4.90 12.60
C GLU A 398 -30.76 -4.25 11.63
N GLN A 399 -31.29 -5.07 10.72
CA GLN A 399 -32.37 -4.62 9.82
C GLN A 399 -33.61 -4.28 10.60
N THR A 400 -34.21 -3.14 10.29
CA THR A 400 -35.50 -2.74 10.83
C THR A 400 -36.53 -2.69 9.71
N VAL A 401 -37.67 -3.28 9.96
CA VAL A 401 -38.91 -3.04 9.17
C VAL A 401 -39.53 -1.78 9.75
N ARG A 402 -39.51 -0.69 9.00
CA ARG A 402 -40.28 0.52 9.31
C ARG A 402 -41.56 0.52 8.51
#